data_9d698453096bb9dfda5897e8fa098c4f
#
_entry.id   9d698453096bb9dfda5897e8fa098c4f
#
_cell.length_a   1.000
_cell.length_b   1.000
_cell.length_c   1.000
_cell.angle_alpha   90.00
_cell.angle_beta   90.00
_cell.angle_gamma   90.00
#
_symmetry.space_group_name_H-M   'P 1'
#
loop_
_entity.id
_entity.type
_entity.pdbx_description
1 polymer ?
#
loop_
_entity_poly.entity_id
_entity_poly.type
_entity_poly.pdbx_seq_one_letter_code
_entity_poly.pdbx_strand_id
1 'polypeptide(L)'
;MFDRVLILSASAGAGHIRAAQAVEKAFLQLKAANELRNIDTLDYTNKLFQKLYSKAYIELVDKAPDVLGWLYDHFDKPWKNQKERLAFDKLNTGPFIKMIKDYQPELAVCTHFLPAEIISWLKQKKRLATRQAIIVTDFDVHAMWLCHHYEHYFVAMEETKAHMQELGIPAEKITVSGIPIDPVFAQNKDKAEMRKKHGLEADLPAILISAGGFGVGPMEMLIESLGKLKNKVQVIAICGRNEELKKRLEATCRQLPQNCPVRIFPVGYTTEMDEYMSAADLILGK
;
A
#
# COMPACT_ATOMS: atom_id res chain seq x y z
N MET A 1 -12.00 -1.55 24.97
CA MET A 1 -10.64 -2.06 24.78
C MET A 1 -10.76 -3.51 24.36
N PHE A 2 -10.08 -3.92 23.31
CA PHE A 2 -10.08 -5.31 22.84
C PHE A 2 -9.04 -6.13 23.62
N ASP A 3 -9.30 -7.43 23.79
CA ASP A 3 -8.34 -8.30 24.45
C ASP A 3 -7.18 -8.65 23.49
N ARG A 4 -7.48 -9.26 22.37
CA ARG A 4 -6.47 -9.64 21.36
C ARG A 4 -6.87 -9.12 19.98
N VAL A 5 -6.00 -8.30 19.39
CA VAL A 5 -6.18 -7.76 18.05
C VAL A 5 -5.11 -8.30 17.12
N LEU A 6 -5.53 -8.73 15.94
CA LEU A 6 -4.64 -9.21 14.88
C LEU A 6 -4.80 -8.32 13.65
N ILE A 7 -3.74 -7.60 13.27
CA ILE A 7 -3.68 -6.81 12.05
C ILE A 7 -3.00 -7.67 10.99
N LEU A 8 -3.62 -7.76 9.81
CA LEU A 8 -3.24 -8.69 8.76
C LEU A 8 -3.07 -7.97 7.42
N SER A 9 -1.88 -8.04 6.90
CA SER A 9 -1.51 -7.56 5.57
C SER A 9 -1.00 -8.68 4.68
N ALA A 10 -0.58 -8.35 3.45
CA ALA A 10 0.22 -9.22 2.60
C ALA A 10 1.23 -8.37 1.82
N SER A 11 2.49 -8.83 1.74
CA SER A 11 3.60 -8.13 1.06
C SER A 11 3.56 -8.26 -0.47
N ALA A 12 2.36 -8.20 -1.05
CA ALA A 12 2.16 -8.10 -2.51
C ALA A 12 2.41 -6.68 -3.04
N GLY A 13 2.42 -5.70 -2.14
CA GLY A 13 2.72 -4.29 -2.40
C GLY A 13 3.05 -3.56 -1.10
N ALA A 14 3.71 -2.41 -1.19
CA ALA A 14 4.08 -1.64 0.00
C ALA A 14 2.86 -0.98 0.68
N GLY A 15 1.80 -0.67 -0.07
CA GLY A 15 0.62 0.05 0.42
C GLY A 15 -0.11 -0.70 1.54
N HIS A 16 -0.40 -1.98 1.34
CA HIS A 16 -1.09 -2.81 2.32
C HIS A 16 -0.35 -2.89 3.66
N ILE A 17 0.99 -3.06 3.60
CA ILE A 17 1.84 -3.11 4.80
C ILE A 17 1.86 -1.75 5.50
N ARG A 18 1.94 -0.65 4.75
CA ARG A 18 1.94 0.71 5.34
C ARG A 18 0.62 1.03 6.01
N ALA A 19 -0.50 0.66 5.41
CA ALA A 19 -1.81 0.80 6.03
C ALA A 19 -1.91 -0.04 7.33
N ALA A 20 -1.42 -1.28 7.34
CA ALA A 20 -1.36 -2.12 8.53
C ALA A 20 -0.51 -1.49 9.65
N GLN A 21 0.67 -0.94 9.32
CA GLN A 21 1.54 -0.24 10.26
C GLN A 21 0.88 1.03 10.83
N ALA A 22 0.13 1.77 10.01
CA ALA A 22 -0.61 2.95 10.46
C ALA A 22 -1.71 2.56 11.46
N VAL A 23 -2.46 1.50 11.18
CA VAL A 23 -3.48 0.95 12.08
C VAL A 23 -2.85 0.47 13.40
N GLU A 24 -1.71 -0.24 13.34
CA GLU A 24 -0.97 -0.68 14.51
C GLU A 24 -0.58 0.51 15.40
N LYS A 25 0.01 1.56 14.82
CA LYS A 25 0.36 2.77 15.55
C LYS A 25 -0.85 3.42 16.22
N ALA A 26 -1.99 3.48 15.53
CA ALA A 26 -3.22 4.02 16.10
C ALA A 26 -3.72 3.20 17.30
N PHE A 27 -3.72 1.86 17.20
CA PHE A 27 -4.08 0.99 18.34
C PHE A 27 -3.17 1.17 19.53
N LEU A 28 -1.85 1.31 19.32
CA LEU A 28 -0.86 1.54 20.37
C LEU A 28 -1.06 2.92 21.03
N GLN A 29 -1.24 3.98 20.23
CA GLN A 29 -1.47 5.34 20.74
C GLN A 29 -2.76 5.45 21.57
N LEU A 30 -3.81 4.80 21.11
CA LEU A 30 -5.12 4.80 21.77
C LEU A 30 -5.20 3.77 22.92
N LYS A 31 -4.19 2.93 23.08
CA LYS A 31 -4.20 1.79 24.03
C LYS A 31 -5.49 0.96 23.87
N ALA A 32 -5.89 0.70 22.65
CA ALA A 32 -7.19 0.12 22.33
C ALA A 32 -7.20 -1.42 22.40
N ALA A 33 -6.06 -2.07 22.60
CA ALA A 33 -5.92 -3.52 22.74
C ALA A 33 -4.95 -3.88 23.87
N ASN A 34 -5.21 -5.02 24.56
CA ASN A 34 -4.30 -5.59 25.55
C ASN A 34 -3.12 -6.30 24.85
N GLU A 35 -3.42 -7.10 23.82
CA GLU A 35 -2.42 -7.74 22.97
C GLU A 35 -2.68 -7.36 21.51
N LEU A 36 -1.63 -6.91 20.83
CA LEU A 36 -1.67 -6.50 19.44
C LEU A 36 -0.57 -7.20 18.66
N ARG A 37 -0.92 -7.83 17.53
CA ARG A 37 0.05 -8.39 16.57
C ARG A 37 -0.24 -7.85 15.18
N ASN A 38 0.82 -7.47 14.48
CA ASN A 38 0.78 -7.10 13.06
C ASN A 38 1.58 -8.15 12.27
N ILE A 39 0.92 -8.80 11.32
CA ILE A 39 1.44 -10.00 10.65
C ILE A 39 1.31 -9.83 9.13
N ASP A 40 2.38 -10.15 8.41
CA ASP A 40 2.32 -10.42 6.98
C ASP A 40 1.79 -11.86 6.78
N THR A 41 0.63 -11.97 6.17
CA THR A 41 -0.01 -13.27 5.91
C THR A 41 0.85 -14.18 5.03
N LEU A 42 1.66 -13.59 4.13
CA LEU A 42 2.53 -14.37 3.26
C LEU A 42 3.65 -15.10 4.00
N ASP A 43 4.06 -14.64 5.19
CA ASP A 43 5.04 -15.34 6.04
C ASP A 43 4.49 -16.67 6.58
N TYR A 44 3.18 -16.82 6.57
CA TYR A 44 2.46 -18.02 6.99
C TYR A 44 1.94 -18.83 5.80
N THR A 45 2.50 -18.65 4.62
CA THR A 45 2.22 -19.43 3.42
C THR A 45 3.41 -20.34 3.07
N ASN A 46 3.21 -21.27 2.12
CA ASN A 46 4.36 -22.03 1.64
C ASN A 46 5.33 -21.11 0.84
N LYS A 47 6.63 -21.42 0.91
CA LYS A 47 7.69 -20.58 0.31
C LYS A 47 7.54 -20.38 -1.21
N LEU A 48 6.98 -21.36 -1.90
CA LEU A 48 6.76 -21.25 -3.35
C LEU A 48 5.63 -20.26 -3.64
N PHE A 49 4.54 -20.34 -2.91
CA PHE A 49 3.40 -19.41 -3.01
C PHE A 49 3.84 -17.99 -2.68
N GLN A 50 4.59 -17.80 -1.59
CA GLN A 50 5.14 -16.51 -1.19
C GLN A 50 5.99 -15.87 -2.32
N LYS A 51 6.89 -16.65 -2.91
CA LYS A 51 7.73 -16.18 -4.02
C LYS A 51 6.94 -15.87 -5.28
N LEU A 52 5.97 -16.72 -5.64
CA LEU A 52 5.12 -16.50 -6.81
C LEU A 52 4.21 -15.28 -6.59
N TYR A 53 3.59 -15.17 -5.43
CA TYR A 53 2.66 -14.09 -5.14
C TYR A 53 3.33 -12.71 -5.12
N SER A 54 4.50 -12.59 -4.49
CA SER A 54 5.22 -11.31 -4.40
C SER A 54 6.04 -10.98 -5.67
N LYS A 55 6.79 -11.95 -6.23
CA LYS A 55 7.63 -11.70 -7.42
C LYS A 55 6.82 -11.62 -8.69
N ALA A 56 5.87 -12.54 -8.90
CA ALA A 56 5.05 -12.54 -10.11
C ALA A 56 4.24 -11.25 -10.23
N TYR A 57 3.69 -10.73 -9.13
CA TYR A 57 3.00 -9.45 -9.12
C TYR A 57 3.91 -8.31 -9.60
N ILE A 58 5.11 -8.18 -9.02
CA ILE A 58 6.06 -7.12 -9.40
C ILE A 58 6.52 -7.27 -10.86
N GLU A 59 6.83 -8.50 -11.28
CA GLU A 59 7.24 -8.77 -12.67
C GLU A 59 6.11 -8.52 -13.69
N LEU A 60 4.87 -8.85 -13.35
CA LEU A 60 3.71 -8.57 -14.19
C LEU A 60 3.43 -7.06 -14.29
N VAL A 61 3.54 -6.32 -13.18
CA VAL A 61 3.42 -4.86 -13.20
C VAL A 61 4.47 -4.21 -14.09
N ASP A 62 5.70 -4.72 -14.08
CA ASP A 62 6.84 -4.12 -14.79
C ASP A 62 6.92 -4.58 -16.25
N LYS A 63 6.74 -5.88 -16.52
CA LYS A 63 7.05 -6.48 -17.83
C LYS A 63 5.83 -6.86 -18.67
N ALA A 64 4.68 -7.04 -18.04
CA ALA A 64 3.47 -7.52 -18.72
C ALA A 64 2.19 -6.93 -18.12
N PRO A 65 2.02 -5.59 -18.11
CA PRO A 65 0.86 -4.93 -17.50
C PRO A 65 -0.46 -5.38 -18.12
N ASP A 66 -0.49 -5.70 -19.43
CA ASP A 66 -1.70 -6.18 -20.13
C ASP A 66 -2.16 -7.56 -19.60
N VAL A 67 -1.20 -8.45 -19.28
CA VAL A 67 -1.51 -9.76 -18.68
C VAL A 67 -2.06 -9.59 -17.27
N LEU A 68 -1.49 -8.66 -16.51
CA LEU A 68 -2.00 -8.32 -15.19
C LEU A 68 -3.41 -7.74 -15.27
N GLY A 69 -3.66 -6.81 -16.20
CA GLY A 69 -4.99 -6.26 -16.47
C GLY A 69 -6.01 -7.35 -16.79
N TRP A 70 -5.67 -8.27 -17.70
CA TRP A 70 -6.54 -9.40 -18.03
C TRP A 70 -6.84 -10.31 -16.84
N LEU A 71 -5.82 -10.59 -15.99
CA LEU A 71 -6.02 -11.36 -14.75
C LEU A 71 -6.96 -10.63 -13.78
N TYR A 72 -6.75 -9.33 -13.59
CA TYR A 72 -7.64 -8.51 -12.77
C TYR A 72 -9.07 -8.57 -13.28
N ASP A 73 -9.31 -8.30 -14.55
CA ASP A 73 -10.64 -8.34 -15.17
C ASP A 73 -11.29 -9.74 -15.07
N HIS A 74 -10.47 -10.80 -15.17
CA HIS A 74 -10.97 -12.15 -15.05
C HIS A 74 -11.46 -12.47 -13.62
N PHE A 75 -10.75 -11.97 -12.61
CA PHE A 75 -11.10 -12.16 -11.21
C PHE A 75 -12.04 -11.08 -10.67
N ASP A 76 -12.22 -9.97 -11.38
CA ASP A 76 -13.14 -8.89 -11.03
C ASP A 76 -14.59 -9.22 -11.43
N LYS A 77 -15.04 -10.40 -10.98
CA LYS A 77 -16.43 -10.83 -11.14
C LYS A 77 -17.06 -10.96 -9.76
N PRO A 78 -17.82 -9.95 -9.32
CA PRO A 78 -18.45 -9.96 -8.01
C PRO A 78 -19.20 -11.25 -7.74
N TRP A 79 -18.93 -11.87 -6.60
CA TRP A 79 -19.56 -13.11 -6.10
C TRP A 79 -19.36 -14.37 -6.96
N LYS A 80 -18.60 -14.27 -8.08
CA LYS A 80 -18.22 -15.39 -8.93
C LYS A 80 -16.79 -15.84 -8.62
N ASN A 81 -16.44 -17.07 -8.96
CA ASN A 81 -15.09 -17.65 -8.83
C ASN A 81 -14.50 -17.72 -7.40
N GLN A 82 -15.25 -17.30 -6.37
CA GLN A 82 -14.76 -17.35 -4.97
C GLN A 82 -14.36 -18.76 -4.53
N LYS A 83 -15.08 -19.80 -4.99
CA LYS A 83 -14.79 -21.18 -4.59
C LYS A 83 -13.45 -21.68 -5.12
N GLU A 84 -13.11 -21.34 -6.36
CA GLU A 84 -11.86 -21.75 -7.03
C GLU A 84 -10.66 -21.02 -6.41
N ARG A 85 -10.79 -19.70 -6.25
CA ARG A 85 -9.79 -18.86 -5.60
C ARG A 85 -9.52 -19.30 -4.17
N LEU A 86 -10.58 -19.48 -3.39
CA LEU A 86 -10.48 -19.94 -2.02
C LEU A 86 -9.90 -21.36 -1.90
N ALA A 87 -10.13 -22.25 -2.87
CA ALA A 87 -9.51 -23.58 -2.88
C ALA A 87 -7.99 -23.48 -3.06
N PHE A 88 -7.54 -22.63 -3.98
CA PHE A 88 -6.12 -22.35 -4.20
C PHE A 88 -5.45 -21.72 -2.98
N ASP A 89 -6.08 -20.73 -2.37
CA ASP A 89 -5.56 -20.05 -1.19
C ASP A 89 -5.44 -20.99 0.00
N LYS A 90 -6.42 -21.87 0.24
CA LYS A 90 -6.38 -22.85 1.33
C LYS A 90 -5.24 -23.85 1.23
N LEU A 91 -4.91 -24.29 0.03
CA LEU A 91 -3.78 -25.21 -0.18
C LEU A 91 -2.45 -24.59 0.26
N ASN A 92 -2.36 -23.27 0.18
CA ASN A 92 -1.11 -22.54 0.42
C ASN A 92 -1.04 -21.84 1.79
N THR A 93 -2.18 -21.68 2.49
CA THR A 93 -2.31 -20.92 3.74
C THR A 93 -2.59 -21.76 4.98
N GLY A 94 -2.29 -23.08 4.93
CA GLY A 94 -2.46 -23.97 6.07
C GLY A 94 -1.83 -23.48 7.38
N PRO A 95 -0.56 -23.01 7.38
CA PRO A 95 0.08 -22.45 8.57
C PRO A 95 -0.64 -21.19 9.10
N PHE A 96 -1.14 -20.31 8.22
CA PHE A 96 -1.93 -19.15 8.60
C PHE A 96 -3.23 -19.55 9.29
N ILE A 97 -3.96 -20.52 8.71
CA ILE A 97 -5.20 -21.03 9.30
C ILE A 97 -4.95 -21.64 10.70
N LYS A 98 -3.82 -22.33 10.89
CA LYS A 98 -3.42 -22.84 12.19
C LYS A 98 -3.13 -21.70 13.16
N MET A 99 -2.28 -20.76 12.77
CA MET A 99 -1.89 -19.64 13.61
C MET A 99 -3.09 -18.84 14.12
N ILE A 100 -4.05 -18.47 13.23
CA ILE A 100 -5.21 -17.67 13.65
C ILE A 100 -6.14 -18.45 14.58
N LYS A 101 -6.27 -19.76 14.39
CA LYS A 101 -7.04 -20.62 15.28
C LYS A 101 -6.39 -20.80 16.66
N ASP A 102 -5.07 -20.88 16.72
CA ASP A 102 -4.33 -21.00 17.97
C ASP A 102 -4.33 -19.66 18.72
N TYR A 103 -4.22 -18.55 18.01
CA TYR A 103 -4.20 -17.21 18.59
C TYR A 103 -5.58 -16.74 19.07
N GLN A 104 -6.67 -17.12 18.39
CA GLN A 104 -8.05 -16.74 18.70
C GLN A 104 -8.23 -15.23 18.93
N PRO A 105 -7.98 -14.38 17.94
CA PRO A 105 -8.14 -12.93 18.11
C PRO A 105 -9.62 -12.57 18.33
N GLU A 106 -9.88 -11.58 19.18
CA GLU A 106 -11.20 -10.98 19.33
C GLU A 106 -11.57 -10.17 18.08
N LEU A 107 -10.58 -9.44 17.53
CA LEU A 107 -10.71 -8.64 16.31
C LEU A 107 -9.57 -8.94 15.35
N ALA A 108 -9.90 -9.20 14.10
CA ALA A 108 -8.97 -9.21 12.97
C ALA A 108 -9.21 -7.97 12.08
N VAL A 109 -8.16 -7.20 11.83
CA VAL A 109 -8.19 -6.06 10.91
C VAL A 109 -7.38 -6.42 9.68
N CYS A 110 -8.04 -6.53 8.52
CA CYS A 110 -7.41 -6.95 7.28
C CYS A 110 -7.18 -5.75 6.37
N THR A 111 -5.94 -5.46 6.02
CA THR A 111 -5.55 -4.45 5.02
C THR A 111 -5.23 -5.07 3.66
N HIS A 112 -5.53 -6.36 3.48
CA HIS A 112 -5.41 -7.09 2.23
C HIS A 112 -6.54 -8.13 2.11
N PHE A 113 -6.98 -8.39 0.89
CA PHE A 113 -8.11 -9.30 0.63
C PHE A 113 -7.79 -10.77 0.95
N LEU A 114 -6.55 -11.25 0.79
CA LEU A 114 -6.16 -12.65 1.06
C LEU A 114 -6.53 -13.11 2.48
N PRO A 115 -6.06 -12.46 3.57
CA PRO A 115 -6.48 -12.84 4.91
C PRO A 115 -7.98 -12.61 5.15
N ALA A 116 -8.57 -11.58 4.54
CA ALA A 116 -9.98 -11.27 4.70
C ALA A 116 -10.87 -12.42 4.18
N GLU A 117 -10.57 -12.96 3.01
CA GLU A 117 -11.31 -14.05 2.40
C GLU A 117 -11.19 -15.35 3.22
N ILE A 118 -9.98 -15.67 3.72
CA ILE A 118 -9.75 -16.86 4.54
C ILE A 118 -10.52 -16.79 5.86
N ILE A 119 -10.50 -15.63 6.53
CA ILE A 119 -11.25 -15.43 7.78
C ILE A 119 -12.76 -15.54 7.52
N SER A 120 -13.27 -14.88 6.49
CA SER A 120 -14.67 -14.94 6.08
C SER A 120 -15.11 -16.40 5.86
N TRP A 121 -14.28 -17.22 5.20
CA TRP A 121 -14.55 -18.63 5.02
C TRP A 121 -14.53 -19.43 6.33
N LEU A 122 -13.57 -19.16 7.22
CA LEU A 122 -13.51 -19.83 8.54
C LEU A 122 -14.75 -19.51 9.38
N LYS A 123 -15.23 -18.26 9.35
CA LYS A 123 -16.48 -17.83 9.98
C LYS A 123 -17.69 -18.54 9.39
N GLN A 124 -17.80 -18.63 8.05
CA GLN A 124 -18.84 -19.37 7.37
C GLN A 124 -18.91 -20.85 7.82
N LYS A 125 -17.76 -21.46 8.04
CA LYS A 125 -17.66 -22.84 8.53
C LYS A 125 -17.82 -22.97 10.04
N LYS A 126 -18.13 -21.88 10.76
CA LYS A 126 -18.21 -21.84 12.23
C LYS A 126 -16.93 -22.33 12.93
N ARG A 127 -15.77 -22.11 12.29
CA ARG A 127 -14.44 -22.53 12.78
C ARG A 127 -13.66 -21.40 13.43
N LEU A 128 -14.19 -20.18 13.38
CA LEU A 128 -13.61 -18.97 13.96
C LEU A 128 -14.73 -18.01 14.35
N ALA A 129 -14.67 -17.46 15.56
CA ALA A 129 -15.65 -16.50 16.09
C ALA A 129 -15.15 -15.05 16.10
N THR A 130 -13.99 -14.81 15.52
CA THR A 130 -13.32 -13.50 15.45
C THR A 130 -14.19 -12.46 14.72
N ARG A 131 -14.31 -11.26 15.26
CA ARG A 131 -14.83 -10.11 14.52
C ARG A 131 -13.84 -9.70 13.44
N GLN A 132 -14.32 -9.27 12.28
CA GLN A 132 -13.48 -8.93 11.14
C GLN A 132 -13.81 -7.54 10.62
N ALA A 133 -12.84 -6.64 10.67
CA ALA A 133 -12.84 -5.37 9.97
C ALA A 133 -11.96 -5.46 8.72
N ILE A 134 -12.42 -4.92 7.61
CA ILE A 134 -11.71 -4.94 6.33
C ILE A 134 -11.44 -3.49 5.92
N ILE A 135 -10.19 -3.16 5.69
CA ILE A 135 -9.74 -1.86 5.21
C ILE A 135 -9.34 -2.03 3.74
N VAL A 136 -10.17 -1.53 2.85
CA VAL A 136 -9.87 -1.52 1.41
C VAL A 136 -8.80 -0.45 1.16
N THR A 137 -7.65 -0.88 0.66
CA THR A 137 -6.49 0.00 0.42
C THR A 137 -6.35 0.42 -1.04
N ASP A 138 -7.40 0.17 -1.82
CA ASP A 138 -7.56 0.62 -3.19
C ASP A 138 -8.59 1.76 -3.25
N PHE A 139 -8.46 2.67 -4.21
CA PHE A 139 -9.46 3.72 -4.43
C PHE A 139 -10.75 3.19 -5.04
N ASP A 140 -10.68 2.09 -5.78
CA ASP A 140 -11.83 1.34 -6.26
C ASP A 140 -11.84 -0.06 -5.66
N VAL A 141 -13.03 -0.65 -5.49
CA VAL A 141 -13.15 -1.99 -4.89
C VAL A 141 -13.11 -3.05 -5.97
N HIS A 142 -12.10 -3.90 -5.93
CA HIS A 142 -12.03 -5.12 -6.71
C HIS A 142 -12.85 -6.24 -6.05
N ALA A 143 -13.45 -7.13 -6.86
CA ALA A 143 -14.30 -8.23 -6.35
C ALA A 143 -13.62 -9.13 -5.31
N MET A 144 -12.28 -9.20 -5.29
CA MET A 144 -11.52 -9.94 -4.28
C MET A 144 -11.70 -9.39 -2.85
N TRP A 145 -12.05 -8.11 -2.69
CA TRP A 145 -12.34 -7.52 -1.38
C TRP A 145 -13.69 -7.94 -0.80
N LEU A 146 -14.60 -8.47 -1.62
CA LEU A 146 -15.96 -8.81 -1.22
C LEU A 146 -15.99 -10.10 -0.40
N CYS A 147 -16.37 -9.98 0.86
CA CYS A 147 -16.50 -11.08 1.81
C CYS A 147 -17.95 -11.29 2.24
N HIS A 148 -18.38 -12.52 2.50
CA HIS A 148 -19.74 -12.81 3.01
C HIS A 148 -19.86 -12.63 4.53
N HIS A 149 -18.78 -12.88 5.30
CA HIS A 149 -18.78 -12.88 6.76
C HIS A 149 -17.74 -11.86 7.25
N TYR A 150 -18.20 -10.66 7.53
CA TYR A 150 -17.42 -9.52 8.04
C TYR A 150 -18.29 -8.70 8.99
N GLU A 151 -17.69 -7.86 9.80
CA GLU A 151 -18.40 -6.90 10.62
C GLU A 151 -18.48 -5.54 9.96
N HIS A 152 -17.36 -5.05 9.40
CA HIS A 152 -17.31 -3.68 8.86
C HIS A 152 -16.24 -3.52 7.78
N TYR A 153 -16.53 -2.62 6.82
CA TYR A 153 -15.58 -2.14 5.82
C TYR A 153 -15.19 -0.69 6.07
N PHE A 154 -13.93 -0.39 5.86
CA PHE A 154 -13.39 0.96 5.79
C PHE A 154 -12.87 1.19 4.37
N VAL A 155 -13.27 2.29 3.73
CA VAL A 155 -12.98 2.57 2.33
C VAL A 155 -12.40 3.96 2.13
N ALA A 156 -11.76 4.17 0.97
CA ALA A 156 -11.01 5.39 0.67
C ALA A 156 -11.93 6.61 0.45
N MET A 157 -13.05 6.43 -0.27
CA MET A 157 -13.88 7.53 -0.77
C MET A 157 -15.35 7.13 -0.90
N GLU A 158 -16.22 8.13 -1.11
CA GLU A 158 -17.67 7.93 -1.23
C GLU A 158 -18.05 7.13 -2.47
N GLU A 159 -17.30 7.27 -3.57
CA GLU A 159 -17.50 6.51 -4.81
C GLU A 159 -17.29 5.02 -4.57
N THR A 160 -16.24 4.65 -3.82
CA THR A 160 -15.99 3.25 -3.42
C THR A 160 -17.14 2.70 -2.58
N LYS A 161 -17.66 3.52 -1.64
CA LYS A 161 -18.83 3.16 -0.83
C LYS A 161 -20.06 2.95 -1.70
N ALA A 162 -20.35 3.86 -2.62
CA ALA A 162 -21.49 3.76 -3.53
C ALA A 162 -21.39 2.49 -4.39
N HIS A 163 -20.22 2.22 -4.97
CA HIS A 163 -19.99 1.00 -5.74
C HIS A 163 -20.20 -0.27 -4.90
N MET A 164 -19.68 -0.32 -3.67
CA MET A 164 -19.91 -1.47 -2.77
C MET A 164 -21.39 -1.67 -2.42
N GLN A 165 -22.16 -0.59 -2.29
CA GLN A 165 -23.60 -0.68 -2.05
C GLN A 165 -24.34 -1.28 -3.26
N GLU A 166 -23.98 -0.90 -4.48
CA GLU A 166 -24.50 -1.51 -5.71
C GLU A 166 -24.17 -3.01 -5.79
N LEU A 167 -23.02 -3.44 -5.22
CA LEU A 167 -22.62 -4.83 -5.10
C LEU A 167 -23.30 -5.59 -3.94
N GLY A 168 -24.20 -4.93 -3.19
CA GLY A 168 -25.03 -5.53 -2.15
C GLY A 168 -24.44 -5.46 -0.75
N ILE A 169 -23.42 -4.65 -0.48
CA ILE A 169 -22.91 -4.41 0.88
C ILE A 169 -23.77 -3.34 1.54
N PRO A 170 -24.35 -3.59 2.73
CA PRO A 170 -25.19 -2.60 3.43
C PRO A 170 -24.43 -1.32 3.79
N ALA A 171 -25.06 -0.16 3.60
CA ALA A 171 -24.45 1.16 3.81
C ALA A 171 -23.92 1.36 5.24
N GLU A 172 -24.64 0.84 6.22
CA GLU A 172 -24.29 0.91 7.65
C GLU A 172 -23.06 0.10 8.02
N LYS A 173 -22.63 -0.80 7.12
CA LYS A 173 -21.41 -1.59 7.27
C LYS A 173 -20.20 -1.01 6.53
N ILE A 174 -20.32 0.20 5.98
CA ILE A 174 -19.25 0.85 5.24
C ILE A 174 -19.01 2.24 5.82
N THR A 175 -17.79 2.50 6.26
CA THR A 175 -17.32 3.83 6.68
C THR A 175 -16.30 4.34 5.67
N VAL A 176 -16.50 5.56 5.19
CA VAL A 176 -15.50 6.29 4.41
C VAL A 176 -14.53 6.93 5.39
N SER A 177 -13.32 6.40 5.48
CA SER A 177 -12.28 6.83 6.43
C SER A 177 -11.02 7.36 5.75
N GLY A 178 -10.91 7.21 4.44
CA GLY A 178 -9.63 7.27 3.78
C GLY A 178 -8.80 5.99 4.00
N ILE A 179 -7.72 5.84 3.25
CA ILE A 179 -6.72 4.79 3.47
C ILE A 179 -5.88 5.18 4.69
N PRO A 180 -5.66 4.29 5.68
CA PRO A 180 -4.84 4.61 6.84
C PRO A 180 -3.41 5.02 6.46
N ILE A 181 -2.98 6.16 6.98
CA ILE A 181 -1.64 6.71 6.82
C ILE A 181 -0.94 6.83 8.17
N ASP A 182 0.39 6.77 8.15
CA ASP A 182 1.18 6.98 9.36
C ASP A 182 0.88 8.38 9.96
N PRO A 183 0.61 8.47 11.28
CA PRO A 183 0.35 9.76 11.93
C PRO A 183 1.44 10.81 11.74
N VAL A 184 2.66 10.42 11.37
CA VAL A 184 3.75 11.34 11.06
C VAL A 184 3.42 12.29 9.91
N PHE A 185 2.58 11.85 8.95
CA PHE A 185 2.14 12.69 7.83
C PHE A 185 1.13 13.78 8.22
N ALA A 186 0.50 13.65 9.39
CA ALA A 186 -0.38 14.69 9.95
C ALA A 186 0.37 15.74 10.77
N GLN A 187 1.67 15.52 11.03
CA GLN A 187 2.50 16.48 11.75
C GLN A 187 2.87 17.64 10.84
N ASN A 188 2.60 18.86 11.29
CA ASN A 188 3.02 20.05 10.57
C ASN A 188 4.54 20.19 10.65
N LYS A 189 5.21 20.29 9.50
CA LYS A 189 6.65 20.51 9.38
C LYS A 189 6.90 21.80 8.63
N ASP A 190 7.87 22.59 9.10
CA ASP A 190 8.28 23.82 8.42
C ASP A 190 8.99 23.47 7.10
N LYS A 191 8.47 23.99 6.00
CA LYS A 191 9.00 23.76 4.65
C LYS A 191 10.44 24.22 4.51
N ALA A 192 10.79 25.38 5.07
CA ALA A 192 12.14 25.95 4.95
C ALA A 192 13.16 25.12 5.73
N GLU A 193 12.78 24.64 6.93
CA GLU A 193 13.62 23.74 7.71
C GLU A 193 13.85 22.42 6.98
N MET A 194 12.80 21.81 6.39
CA MET A 194 12.92 20.56 5.64
C MET A 194 13.78 20.74 4.39
N ARG A 195 13.62 21.85 3.66
CA ARG A 195 14.52 22.20 2.54
C ARG A 195 15.97 22.30 2.97
N LYS A 196 16.24 23.04 4.04
CA LYS A 196 17.59 23.17 4.60
C LYS A 196 18.18 21.83 5.01
N LYS A 197 17.40 20.99 5.71
CA LYS A 197 17.82 19.65 6.16
C LYS A 197 18.24 18.78 4.98
N HIS A 198 17.47 18.79 3.89
CA HIS A 198 17.69 17.95 2.71
C HIS A 198 18.54 18.61 1.62
N GLY A 199 19.18 19.75 1.91
CA GLY A 199 20.10 20.44 0.99
C GLY A 199 19.43 21.05 -0.24
N LEU A 200 18.15 21.38 -0.14
CA LEU A 200 17.36 22.02 -1.18
C LEU A 200 17.48 23.55 -1.08
N GLU A 201 17.38 24.24 -2.22
CA GLU A 201 17.36 25.70 -2.25
C GLU A 201 15.98 26.23 -1.79
N ALA A 202 16.00 27.27 -0.95
CA ALA A 202 14.79 27.81 -0.34
C ALA A 202 13.81 28.40 -1.36
N ASP A 203 14.33 29.11 -2.37
CA ASP A 203 13.55 29.94 -3.30
C ASP A 203 13.23 29.23 -4.62
N LEU A 204 13.77 28.02 -4.87
CA LEU A 204 13.47 27.29 -6.08
C LEU A 204 12.26 26.37 -5.88
N PRO A 205 11.33 26.29 -6.86
CA PRO A 205 10.27 25.30 -6.85
C PRO A 205 10.83 23.89 -6.72
N ALA A 206 10.24 23.10 -5.81
CA ALA A 206 10.65 21.74 -5.53
C ALA A 206 9.55 20.75 -5.97
N ILE A 207 9.88 19.81 -6.85
CA ILE A 207 9.00 18.75 -7.32
C ILE A 207 9.48 17.44 -6.75
N LEU A 208 8.64 16.76 -5.99
CA LEU A 208 8.87 15.39 -5.52
C LEU A 208 8.32 14.41 -6.54
N ILE A 209 9.16 13.50 -7.02
CA ILE A 209 8.74 12.38 -7.87
C ILE A 209 8.97 11.08 -7.12
N SER A 210 7.94 10.25 -7.01
CA SER A 210 8.03 8.95 -6.35
C SER A 210 7.49 7.84 -7.23
N ALA A 211 8.33 6.83 -7.48
CA ALA A 211 7.95 5.59 -8.17
C ALA A 211 7.53 4.48 -7.18
N GLY A 212 7.14 4.86 -5.97
CA GLY A 212 6.78 3.92 -4.90
C GLY A 212 7.97 3.20 -4.27
N GLY A 213 7.68 2.30 -3.32
CA GLY A 213 8.72 1.63 -2.53
C GLY A 213 9.66 0.73 -3.34
N PHE A 214 9.24 0.27 -4.51
CA PHE A 214 10.04 -0.57 -5.41
C PHE A 214 10.77 0.22 -6.50
N GLY A 215 10.47 1.52 -6.67
CA GLY A 215 11.11 2.36 -7.67
C GLY A 215 10.78 1.96 -9.12
N VAL A 216 9.54 1.54 -9.36
CA VAL A 216 9.04 1.15 -10.69
C VAL A 216 8.21 2.26 -11.30
N GLY A 217 8.61 2.75 -12.47
CA GLY A 217 7.89 3.79 -13.21
C GLY A 217 8.80 4.60 -14.12
N PRO A 218 8.24 5.47 -14.97
CA PRO A 218 8.97 6.20 -16.01
C PRO A 218 9.68 7.45 -15.46
N MET A 219 10.39 7.34 -14.34
CA MET A 219 11.00 8.49 -13.64
C MET A 219 11.99 9.25 -14.53
N GLU A 220 12.83 8.53 -15.28
CA GLU A 220 13.82 9.14 -16.17
C GLU A 220 13.15 9.96 -17.28
N MET A 221 12.08 9.43 -17.87
CA MET A 221 11.29 10.13 -18.89
C MET A 221 10.59 11.38 -18.33
N LEU A 222 10.07 11.31 -17.10
CA LEU A 222 9.50 12.47 -16.42
C LEU A 222 10.55 13.55 -16.17
N ILE A 223 11.73 13.17 -15.69
CA ILE A 223 12.86 14.11 -15.44
C ILE A 223 13.32 14.73 -16.77
N GLU A 224 13.45 13.95 -17.83
CA GLU A 224 13.79 14.47 -19.17
C GLU A 224 12.75 15.47 -19.67
N SER A 225 11.46 15.19 -19.44
CA SER A 225 10.37 16.11 -19.79
C SER A 225 10.45 17.41 -18.99
N LEU A 226 10.81 17.35 -17.71
CA LEU A 226 11.04 18.53 -16.87
C LEU A 226 12.26 19.34 -17.34
N GLY A 227 13.26 18.69 -17.94
CA GLY A 227 14.41 19.36 -18.55
C GLY A 227 14.07 20.36 -19.66
N LYS A 228 12.85 20.30 -20.22
CA LYS A 228 12.32 21.23 -21.23
C LYS A 228 11.67 22.48 -20.62
N LEU A 229 11.58 22.57 -19.31
CA LEU A 229 11.04 23.75 -18.62
C LEU A 229 11.92 24.97 -18.85
N LYS A 230 11.29 26.15 -18.90
CA LYS A 230 12.02 27.44 -18.97
C LYS A 230 12.51 27.92 -17.60
N ASN A 231 11.77 27.55 -16.56
CA ASN A 231 12.06 27.97 -15.19
C ASN A 231 12.94 26.94 -14.48
N LYS A 232 13.80 27.41 -13.60
CA LYS A 232 14.61 26.53 -12.76
C LYS A 232 13.74 25.82 -11.74
N VAL A 233 13.95 24.52 -11.60
CA VAL A 233 13.28 23.67 -10.61
C VAL A 233 14.27 22.68 -9.99
N GLN A 234 13.99 22.27 -8.78
CA GLN A 234 14.69 21.18 -8.13
C GLN A 234 13.75 19.96 -8.02
N VAL A 235 14.28 18.78 -8.34
CA VAL A 235 13.53 17.53 -8.41
C VAL A 235 14.07 16.56 -7.37
N ILE A 236 13.25 16.22 -6.40
CA ILE A 236 13.53 15.17 -5.42
C ILE A 236 13.04 13.86 -6.05
N ALA A 237 13.96 12.99 -6.43
CA ALA A 237 13.64 11.74 -7.12
C ALA A 237 13.75 10.55 -6.16
N ILE A 238 12.62 10.08 -5.61
CA ILE A 238 12.57 8.95 -4.68
C ILE A 238 12.62 7.65 -5.47
N CYS A 239 13.79 7.01 -5.50
CA CYS A 239 14.06 5.78 -6.24
C CYS A 239 13.61 4.51 -5.47
N GLY A 240 13.21 4.65 -4.20
CA GLY A 240 12.86 3.50 -3.37
C GLY A 240 14.02 2.51 -3.24
N ARG A 241 13.73 1.22 -3.37
CA ARG A 241 14.74 0.14 -3.29
C ARG A 241 15.46 -0.14 -4.62
N ASN A 242 15.23 0.69 -5.63
CA ASN A 242 15.86 0.55 -6.94
C ASN A 242 17.21 1.29 -6.97
N GLU A 243 18.26 0.62 -6.49
CA GLU A 243 19.63 1.16 -6.47
C GLU A 243 20.19 1.43 -7.87
N GLU A 244 19.75 0.68 -8.88
CA GLU A 244 20.19 0.89 -10.26
C GLU A 244 19.62 2.19 -10.82
N LEU A 245 18.34 2.46 -10.58
CA LEU A 245 17.70 3.72 -10.96
C LEU A 245 18.41 4.90 -10.29
N LYS A 246 18.69 4.80 -8.99
CA LYS A 246 19.42 5.83 -8.26
C LYS A 246 20.78 6.12 -8.89
N LYS A 247 21.58 5.07 -9.17
CA LYS A 247 22.90 5.22 -9.82
C LYS A 247 22.81 5.87 -11.21
N ARG A 248 21.80 5.49 -12.02
CA ARG A 248 21.58 6.10 -13.33
C ARG A 248 21.25 7.60 -13.20
N LEU A 249 20.37 7.97 -12.27
CA LEU A 249 20.05 9.39 -12.01
C LEU A 249 21.24 10.16 -11.49
N GLU A 250 22.07 9.60 -10.62
CA GLU A 250 23.33 10.20 -10.18
C GLU A 250 24.31 10.43 -11.35
N ALA A 251 24.36 9.49 -12.29
CA ALA A 251 25.18 9.65 -13.50
C ALA A 251 24.61 10.76 -14.40
N THR A 252 23.29 10.80 -14.57
CA THR A 252 22.61 11.89 -15.31
C THR A 252 22.92 13.25 -14.68
N CYS A 253 22.85 13.37 -13.34
CA CYS A 253 23.18 14.62 -12.64
C CYS A 253 24.57 15.15 -12.98
N ARG A 254 25.58 14.25 -13.10
CA ARG A 254 26.97 14.64 -13.43
C ARG A 254 27.13 15.11 -14.88
N GLN A 255 26.22 14.70 -15.77
CA GLN A 255 26.26 15.02 -17.20
C GLN A 255 25.41 16.23 -17.57
N LEU A 256 24.55 16.70 -16.67
CA LEU A 256 23.70 17.85 -16.93
C LEU A 256 24.56 19.11 -17.12
N PRO A 257 24.25 19.93 -18.14
CA PRO A 257 24.89 21.23 -18.33
C PRO A 257 24.69 22.13 -17.10
N GLN A 258 25.67 23.01 -16.81
CA GLN A 258 25.58 23.96 -15.69
C GLN A 258 24.37 24.90 -15.78
N ASN A 259 23.89 25.17 -16.98
CA ASN A 259 22.72 26.00 -17.25
C ASN A 259 21.41 25.19 -17.35
N CYS A 260 21.43 23.88 -17.03
CA CYS A 260 20.22 23.06 -17.01
C CYS A 260 19.19 23.64 -16.02
N PRO A 261 17.93 23.80 -16.43
CA PRO A 261 16.90 24.34 -15.55
C PRO A 261 16.51 23.34 -14.42
N VAL A 262 16.89 22.08 -14.57
CA VAL A 262 16.54 21.02 -13.58
C VAL A 262 17.76 20.66 -12.76
N ARG A 263 17.62 20.73 -11.44
CA ARG A 263 18.56 20.17 -10.47
C ARG A 263 17.94 18.93 -9.82
N ILE A 264 18.58 17.77 -9.95
CA ILE A 264 18.03 16.49 -9.49
C ILE A 264 18.72 16.08 -8.19
N PHE A 265 17.91 15.60 -7.23
CA PHE A 265 18.33 15.03 -5.95
C PHE A 265 17.86 13.57 -5.90
N PRO A 266 18.67 12.60 -6.34
CA PRO A 266 18.33 11.18 -6.28
C PRO A 266 18.36 10.67 -4.84
N VAL A 267 17.22 10.17 -4.35
CA VAL A 267 17.06 9.61 -3.01
C VAL A 267 16.72 8.14 -3.13
N GLY A 268 17.43 7.28 -2.40
CA GLY A 268 17.12 5.85 -2.33
C GLY A 268 15.89 5.57 -1.49
N TYR A 269 15.86 4.40 -0.84
CA TYR A 269 14.82 4.11 0.13
C TYR A 269 14.94 5.05 1.33
N THR A 270 13.83 5.69 1.70
CA THR A 270 13.78 6.63 2.82
C THR A 270 12.64 6.30 3.77
N THR A 271 12.82 6.59 5.05
CA THR A 271 11.79 6.62 6.08
C THR A 271 11.32 8.04 6.40
N GLU A 272 11.93 9.06 5.77
CA GLU A 272 11.66 10.49 5.95
C GLU A 272 10.79 11.06 4.81
N MET A 273 9.89 10.24 4.25
CA MET A 273 9.04 10.64 3.12
C MET A 273 8.16 11.85 3.45
N ASP A 274 7.67 11.93 4.67
CA ASP A 274 6.89 13.04 5.22
C ASP A 274 7.66 14.36 5.19
N GLU A 275 8.96 14.33 5.42
CA GLU A 275 9.83 15.50 5.35
C GLU A 275 10.05 15.96 3.90
N TYR A 276 10.33 15.01 2.99
CA TYR A 276 10.45 15.33 1.56
C TYR A 276 9.15 15.86 0.97
N MET A 277 7.99 15.29 1.41
CA MET A 277 6.67 15.81 1.01
C MET A 277 6.46 17.24 1.52
N SER A 278 6.87 17.53 2.76
CA SER A 278 6.76 18.88 3.34
C SER A 278 7.70 19.89 2.65
N ALA A 279 8.87 19.45 2.16
CA ALA A 279 9.82 20.30 1.44
C ALA A 279 9.36 20.64 0.00
N ALA A 280 8.51 19.81 -0.60
CA ALA A 280 8.07 19.94 -1.98
C ALA A 280 6.92 20.96 -2.14
N ASP A 281 6.79 21.52 -3.35
CA ASP A 281 5.65 22.34 -3.77
C ASP A 281 4.66 21.52 -4.60
N LEU A 282 5.15 20.50 -5.30
CA LEU A 282 4.37 19.61 -6.13
C LEU A 282 4.84 18.16 -5.92
N ILE A 283 3.90 17.24 -5.91
CA ILE A 283 4.18 15.81 -5.77
C ILE A 283 3.63 15.09 -6.99
N LEU A 284 4.49 14.33 -7.66
CA LEU A 284 4.14 13.41 -8.72
C LEU A 284 4.32 11.99 -8.19
N GLY A 285 3.23 11.30 -7.97
CA GLY A 285 3.20 9.95 -7.44
C GLY A 285 2.53 8.98 -8.40
N LYS A 286 2.78 7.71 -8.15
CA LYS A 286 2.11 6.62 -8.85
C LYS A 286 0.79 6.31 -8.15
#